data_bf2bdc255fd34a43ae4eee07c9cc45cb
#
_entry.id   bf2bdc255fd34a43ae4eee07c9cc45cb
#
_cell.length_a   1.000
_cell.length_b   1.000
_cell.length_c   1.000
_cell.angle_alpha   90.00
_cell.angle_beta   90.00
_cell.angle_gamma   90.00
#
_symmetry.space_group_name_H-M   'P 1'
#
loop_
_entity.id
_entity.type
_entity.pdbx_description
1 polymer ?
#
loop_
_entity_poly.entity_id
_entity_poly.type
_entity_poly.pdbx_seq_one_letter_code
_entity_poly.pdbx_strand_id
1 'polypeptide(L)'
;TVKGGGHGDYKLIALAPASVQEMADFVALGFELAFKYRNPAIILADGVIGQMMEKVVLPAQKPRRTDAEVIEQCPWAATGKAKGRKPNIITSLELKPEAMEINNIRFQAKYKQIEENEVRFEEINCEDAEYLIVAFGSMARIGQKAMELAREKGIKVGILRPITLWPFPTKAIAAYADKVKGMLVTELNAGQMIEDVRLAVNGKVKVEHFGRLGGIVPDPDEIVTALEEKIIK
;
A
#
# COMPACT_ATOMS: atom_id res chain seq x y z
N THR A 1 -0.77 -11.11 -4.79
CA THR A 1 -1.39 -10.83 -3.48
C THR A 1 -1.88 -9.39 -3.40
N VAL A 2 -1.07 -8.42 -3.79
CA VAL A 2 -1.42 -6.98 -3.68
C VAL A 2 -2.49 -6.56 -4.71
N LYS A 3 -2.40 -7.06 -5.93
CA LYS A 3 -3.31 -6.66 -7.02
C LYS A 3 -4.52 -7.58 -7.18
N GLY A 4 -4.65 -8.59 -6.36
CA GLY A 4 -5.75 -9.55 -6.42
C GLY A 4 -5.29 -10.92 -6.02
N GLY A 5 -4.98 -11.61 -5.31
CA GLY A 5 -4.41 -12.86 -4.79
C GLY A 5 -4.84 -14.14 -5.47
N GLY A 6 -5.50 -14.09 -6.63
CA GLY A 6 -5.97 -15.27 -7.32
C GLY A 6 -6.47 -14.98 -8.74
N HIS A 7 -7.34 -15.84 -9.24
CA HIS A 7 -7.91 -15.74 -10.57
C HIS A 7 -9.10 -14.77 -10.61
N GLY A 8 -9.15 -13.89 -11.61
CA GLY A 8 -10.24 -12.94 -11.86
C GLY A 8 -9.83 -11.47 -11.69
N ASP A 9 -10.76 -10.59 -12.02
CA ASP A 9 -10.56 -9.13 -12.08
C ASP A 9 -10.89 -8.44 -10.76
N TYR A 10 -10.46 -9.00 -9.62
CA TYR A 10 -10.71 -8.42 -8.31
C TYR A 10 -9.45 -7.76 -7.72
N LYS A 11 -9.65 -6.83 -6.79
CA LYS A 11 -8.60 -6.09 -6.11
C LYS A 11 -8.78 -6.15 -4.60
N LEU A 12 -7.66 -6.12 -3.88
CA LEU A 12 -7.63 -6.03 -2.43
C LEU A 12 -7.02 -4.70 -2.02
N ILE A 13 -7.56 -4.05 -0.99
CA ILE A 13 -6.89 -2.88 -0.40
C ILE A 13 -5.69 -3.41 0.38
N ALA A 14 -4.49 -2.97 0.03
CA ALA A 14 -3.26 -3.43 0.65
C ALA A 14 -2.55 -2.28 1.36
N LEU A 15 -2.42 -2.37 2.68
CA LEU A 15 -1.75 -1.40 3.55
C LEU A 15 -0.39 -1.94 3.98
N ALA A 16 0.66 -1.16 3.82
CA ALA A 16 2.04 -1.52 4.18
C ALA A 16 2.54 -0.66 5.36
N PRO A 17 2.46 -1.16 6.59
CA PRO A 17 2.98 -0.45 7.75
C PRO A 17 4.50 -0.40 7.75
N ALA A 18 5.08 0.68 8.29
CA ALA A 18 6.51 0.84 8.51
C ALA A 18 6.89 0.91 9.99
N SER A 19 5.94 0.78 10.90
CA SER A 19 6.16 0.76 12.35
C SER A 19 5.17 -0.16 13.06
N VAL A 20 5.46 -0.50 14.32
CA VAL A 20 4.54 -1.28 15.16
C VAL A 20 3.28 -0.47 15.48
N GLN A 21 3.39 0.86 15.58
CA GLN A 21 2.22 1.74 15.72
C GLN A 21 1.30 1.63 14.52
N GLU A 22 1.84 1.72 13.29
CA GLU A 22 1.05 1.57 12.08
C GLU A 22 0.46 0.17 11.93
N MET A 23 1.15 -0.87 12.41
CA MET A 23 0.56 -2.22 12.46
C MET A 23 -0.75 -2.23 13.25
N ALA A 24 -0.79 -1.56 14.41
CA ALA A 24 -1.99 -1.45 15.23
C ALA A 24 -3.07 -0.56 14.58
N ASP A 25 -2.68 0.60 14.07
CA ASP A 25 -3.60 1.58 13.48
C ASP A 25 -4.23 1.06 12.18
N PHE A 26 -3.46 0.36 11.37
CA PHE A 26 -3.94 -0.17 10.08
C PHE A 26 -4.92 -1.34 10.25
N VAL A 27 -4.94 -2.02 11.41
CA VAL A 27 -6.01 -2.99 11.70
C VAL A 27 -7.36 -2.27 11.74
N ALA A 28 -7.46 -1.17 12.49
CA ALA A 28 -8.69 -0.39 12.56
C ALA A 28 -9.05 0.21 11.19
N LEU A 29 -8.09 0.83 10.52
CA LEU A 29 -8.26 1.39 9.17
C LEU A 29 -8.69 0.32 8.17
N GLY A 30 -8.07 -0.86 8.19
CA GLY A 30 -8.39 -1.97 7.30
C GLY A 30 -9.85 -2.42 7.45
N PHE A 31 -10.36 -2.53 8.68
CA PHE A 31 -11.78 -2.80 8.92
C PHE A 31 -12.67 -1.67 8.40
N GLU A 32 -12.34 -0.40 8.67
CA GLU A 32 -13.11 0.73 8.19
C GLU A 32 -13.24 0.75 6.66
N LEU A 33 -12.13 0.55 5.95
CA LEU A 33 -12.10 0.49 4.49
C LEU A 33 -12.84 -0.74 3.96
N ALA A 34 -12.66 -1.90 4.60
CA ALA A 34 -13.34 -3.12 4.20
C ALA A 34 -14.87 -2.98 4.31
N PHE A 35 -15.38 -2.36 5.36
CA PHE A 35 -16.81 -2.09 5.52
C PHE A 35 -17.31 -1.01 4.56
N LYS A 36 -16.56 0.10 4.41
CA LYS A 36 -16.92 1.22 3.52
C LYS A 36 -17.14 0.75 2.09
N TYR A 37 -16.24 -0.07 1.57
CA TYR A 37 -16.27 -0.50 0.17
C TYR A 37 -16.81 -1.93 -0.03
N ARG A 38 -17.14 -2.66 1.04
CA ARG A 38 -17.41 -4.09 0.97
C ARG A 38 -16.33 -4.82 0.16
N ASN A 39 -15.08 -4.57 0.51
CA ASN A 39 -13.91 -5.07 -0.18
C ASN A 39 -12.91 -5.61 0.84
N PRO A 40 -12.27 -6.76 0.59
CA PRO A 40 -11.23 -7.22 1.48
C PRO A 40 -10.08 -6.21 1.58
N ALA A 41 -9.54 -6.06 2.77
CA ALA A 41 -8.32 -5.30 3.03
C ALA A 41 -7.28 -6.22 3.67
N ILE A 42 -6.02 -6.06 3.31
CA ILE A 42 -4.89 -6.77 3.90
C ILE A 42 -3.89 -5.77 4.47
N ILE A 43 -3.25 -6.18 5.56
CA ILE A 43 -2.10 -5.49 6.14
C ILE A 43 -0.89 -6.33 5.79
N LEU A 44 -0.05 -5.79 4.92
CA LEU A 44 1.14 -6.46 4.43
C LEU A 44 2.37 -5.94 5.16
N ALA A 45 2.77 -6.61 6.22
CA ALA A 45 3.97 -6.32 6.98
C ALA A 45 5.07 -7.31 6.64
N ASP A 46 6.31 -6.84 6.72
CA ASP A 46 7.48 -7.72 6.63
C ASP A 46 7.83 -8.36 7.97
N GLY A 47 8.70 -9.38 7.94
CA GLY A 47 9.08 -10.13 9.14
C GLY A 47 9.91 -9.33 10.13
N VAL A 48 10.55 -8.23 9.70
CA VAL A 48 11.32 -7.35 10.59
C VAL A 48 10.36 -6.59 11.49
N ILE A 49 9.37 -5.90 10.91
CA ILE A 49 8.34 -5.18 11.67
C ILE A 49 7.53 -6.13 12.54
N GLY A 50 7.22 -7.33 12.04
CA GLY A 50 6.47 -8.35 12.79
C GLY A 50 7.19 -8.88 14.04
N GLN A 51 8.50 -8.70 14.15
CA GLN A 51 9.32 -9.11 15.32
C GLN A 51 9.77 -7.95 16.19
N MET A 52 9.51 -6.71 15.76
CA MET A 52 9.93 -5.52 16.52
C MET A 52 9.04 -5.29 17.74
N MET A 53 9.65 -4.75 18.78
CA MET A 53 8.96 -4.24 19.97
C MET A 53 9.14 -2.73 20.04
N GLU A 54 8.04 -2.01 19.92
CA GLU A 54 8.00 -0.55 20.05
C GLU A 54 6.84 -0.15 20.98
N LYS A 55 6.93 1.03 21.56
CA LYS A 55 5.82 1.60 22.32
C LYS A 55 4.65 1.88 21.38
N VAL A 56 3.47 1.35 21.70
CA VAL A 56 2.25 1.54 20.94
C VAL A 56 1.23 2.26 21.79
N VAL A 57 0.59 3.27 21.21
CA VAL A 57 -0.60 3.91 21.75
C VAL A 57 -1.82 3.29 21.06
N LEU A 58 -2.57 2.49 21.81
CA LEU A 58 -3.77 1.89 21.26
C LEU A 58 -4.86 2.95 21.00
N PRO A 59 -5.57 2.88 19.87
CA PRO A 59 -6.67 3.81 19.60
C PRO A 59 -7.77 3.65 20.66
N ALA A 60 -8.46 4.74 20.94
CA ALA A 60 -9.59 4.73 21.87
C ALA A 60 -10.64 3.71 21.41
N GLN A 61 -11.09 2.86 22.33
CA GLN A 61 -12.10 1.88 22.02
C GLN A 61 -13.42 2.57 21.65
N LYS A 62 -13.91 2.33 20.45
CA LYS A 62 -15.21 2.82 19.99
C LYS A 62 -16.32 1.99 20.68
N PRO A 63 -17.44 2.61 21.08
CA PRO A 63 -18.59 1.87 21.60
C PRO A 63 -19.05 0.80 20.62
N ARG A 64 -19.44 -0.36 21.15
CA ARG A 64 -20.03 -1.43 20.32
C ARG A 64 -21.33 -0.93 19.72
N ARG A 65 -21.48 -1.06 18.42
CA ARG A 65 -22.73 -0.76 17.72
C ARG A 65 -23.82 -1.73 18.15
N THR A 66 -25.04 -1.21 18.26
CA THR A 66 -26.23 -2.07 18.45
C THR A 66 -26.56 -2.83 17.17
N ASP A 67 -27.32 -3.92 17.30
CA ASP A 67 -27.75 -4.70 16.13
C ASP A 67 -28.59 -3.85 15.15
N ALA A 68 -29.39 -2.89 15.67
CA ALA A 68 -30.16 -1.97 14.86
C ALA A 68 -29.26 -1.06 13.99
N GLU A 69 -28.23 -0.46 14.58
CA GLU A 69 -27.24 0.37 13.87
C GLU A 69 -26.47 -0.44 12.82
N VAL A 70 -26.11 -1.69 13.15
CA VAL A 70 -25.43 -2.59 12.17
C VAL A 70 -26.35 -2.90 11.00
N ILE A 71 -27.63 -3.20 11.25
CA ILE A 71 -28.60 -3.51 10.19
C ILE A 71 -28.83 -2.28 9.30
N GLU A 72 -28.92 -1.08 9.87
CA GLU A 72 -29.11 0.17 9.13
C GLU A 72 -27.88 0.50 8.27
N GLN A 73 -26.68 0.45 8.84
CA GLN A 73 -25.44 0.79 8.15
C GLN A 73 -24.94 -0.32 7.20
N CYS A 74 -25.25 -1.56 7.51
CA CYS A 74 -24.84 -2.73 6.76
C CYS A 74 -26.02 -3.63 6.41
N PRO A 75 -26.97 -3.19 5.54
CA PRO A 75 -28.17 -3.95 5.20
C PRO A 75 -27.88 -5.32 4.57
N TRP A 76 -26.68 -5.51 4.08
CA TRP A 76 -26.15 -6.76 3.51
C TRP A 76 -25.65 -7.74 4.57
N ALA A 77 -25.47 -7.32 5.82
CA ALA A 77 -24.89 -8.17 6.87
C ALA A 77 -25.78 -9.36 7.23
N ALA A 78 -25.17 -10.52 7.51
CA ALA A 78 -25.84 -11.73 7.92
C ALA A 78 -26.10 -11.72 9.44
N THR A 79 -26.97 -10.83 9.91
CA THR A 79 -27.27 -10.63 11.34
C THR A 79 -28.38 -11.55 11.87
N GLY A 80 -28.72 -12.62 11.16
CA GLY A 80 -29.83 -13.50 11.48
C GLY A 80 -31.19 -13.05 10.92
N LYS A 81 -32.22 -13.84 11.11
CA LYS A 81 -33.56 -13.59 10.60
C LYS A 81 -34.37 -12.81 11.64
N ALA A 82 -34.40 -11.49 11.51
CA ALA A 82 -35.35 -10.67 12.27
C ALA A 82 -36.77 -10.74 11.66
N LYS A 83 -37.83 -10.52 12.46
CA LYS A 83 -39.21 -10.49 11.96
C LYS A 83 -39.36 -9.48 10.82
N GLY A 84 -39.94 -9.91 9.70
CA GLY A 84 -40.22 -9.11 8.52
C GLY A 84 -39.02 -8.86 7.56
N ARG A 85 -37.80 -9.29 7.91
CA ARG A 85 -36.64 -9.19 7.05
C ARG A 85 -36.52 -10.38 6.11
N LYS A 86 -36.28 -10.12 4.83
CA LYS A 86 -35.89 -11.18 3.90
C LYS A 86 -34.46 -11.66 4.19
N PRO A 87 -34.14 -12.95 3.97
CA PRO A 87 -32.78 -13.44 4.13
C PRO A 87 -31.84 -12.73 3.16
N ASN A 88 -30.63 -12.37 3.62
CA ASN A 88 -29.55 -11.95 2.72
C ASN A 88 -28.88 -13.20 2.14
N ILE A 89 -28.94 -13.33 0.83
CA ILE A 89 -28.21 -14.36 0.10
C ILE A 89 -26.93 -13.73 -0.44
N ILE A 90 -25.79 -14.20 0.07
CA ILE A 90 -24.47 -13.73 -0.34
C ILE A 90 -23.82 -14.88 -1.10
N THR A 91 -23.62 -14.69 -2.38
CA THR A 91 -22.97 -15.66 -3.27
C THR A 91 -22.04 -14.95 -4.25
N SER A 92 -20.96 -15.62 -4.61
CA SER A 92 -20.07 -15.21 -5.71
C SER A 92 -20.30 -16.03 -6.97
N LEU A 93 -21.14 -17.07 -6.90
CA LEU A 93 -21.44 -17.94 -8.04
C LEU A 93 -22.46 -17.28 -8.93
N GLU A 94 -22.07 -17.00 -10.16
CA GLU A 94 -22.94 -16.54 -11.24
C GLU A 94 -22.65 -17.39 -12.48
N LEU A 95 -23.64 -18.17 -12.91
CA LEU A 95 -23.48 -19.11 -14.02
C LEU A 95 -23.77 -18.49 -15.38
N LYS A 96 -24.49 -17.36 -15.42
CA LYS A 96 -24.79 -16.65 -16.67
C LYS A 96 -23.70 -15.63 -16.98
N PRO A 97 -22.99 -15.76 -18.12
CA PRO A 97 -21.89 -14.84 -18.47
C PRO A 97 -22.31 -13.37 -18.44
N GLU A 98 -23.51 -13.03 -18.91
CA GLU A 98 -24.01 -11.65 -18.97
C GLU A 98 -24.22 -11.07 -17.56
N ALA A 99 -24.72 -11.88 -16.63
CA ALA A 99 -24.88 -11.46 -15.24
C ALA A 99 -23.53 -11.31 -14.52
N MET A 100 -22.57 -12.17 -14.83
CA MET A 100 -21.20 -12.07 -14.33
C MET A 100 -20.50 -10.81 -14.87
N GLU A 101 -20.69 -10.47 -16.15
CA GLU A 101 -20.15 -9.24 -16.74
C GLU A 101 -20.69 -7.99 -16.02
N ILE A 102 -22.01 -7.92 -15.78
CA ILE A 102 -22.65 -6.83 -15.04
C ILE A 102 -22.03 -6.68 -13.63
N ASN A 103 -21.80 -7.80 -12.93
CA ASN A 103 -21.13 -7.78 -11.62
C ASN A 103 -19.71 -7.25 -11.71
N ASN A 104 -18.93 -7.67 -12.72
CA ASN A 104 -17.57 -7.19 -12.90
C ASN A 104 -17.52 -5.69 -13.25
N ILE A 105 -18.41 -5.18 -14.08
CA ILE A 105 -18.53 -3.73 -14.34
C ILE A 105 -18.79 -2.96 -13.05
N ARG A 106 -19.68 -3.45 -12.18
CA ARG A 106 -19.93 -2.85 -10.87
C ARG A 106 -18.67 -2.88 -9.97
N PHE A 107 -17.90 -3.97 -9.99
CA PHE A 107 -16.64 -4.06 -9.24
C PHE A 107 -15.60 -3.07 -9.77
N GLN A 108 -15.45 -2.95 -11.10
CA GLN A 108 -14.52 -1.97 -11.67
C GLN A 108 -14.89 -0.53 -11.28
N ALA A 109 -16.18 -0.18 -11.28
CA ALA A 109 -16.63 1.13 -10.81
C ALA A 109 -16.28 1.37 -9.32
N LYS A 110 -16.43 0.36 -8.47
CA LYS A 110 -16.01 0.40 -7.06
C LYS A 110 -14.50 0.59 -6.94
N TYR A 111 -13.70 -0.16 -7.70
CA TYR A 111 -12.24 -0.07 -7.65
C TYR A 111 -11.75 1.31 -8.08
N LYS A 112 -12.36 1.91 -9.09
CA LYS A 112 -12.06 3.29 -9.48
C LYS A 112 -12.30 4.28 -8.33
N GLN A 113 -13.40 4.12 -7.59
CA GLN A 113 -13.65 4.95 -6.40
C GLN A 113 -12.58 4.75 -5.31
N ILE A 114 -12.10 3.51 -5.11
CA ILE A 114 -11.01 3.23 -4.17
C ILE A 114 -9.71 3.88 -4.63
N GLU A 115 -9.37 3.76 -5.93
CA GLU A 115 -8.18 4.39 -6.52
C GLU A 115 -8.20 5.92 -6.45
N GLU A 116 -9.37 6.53 -6.50
CA GLU A 116 -9.53 7.98 -6.40
C GLU A 116 -9.44 8.51 -4.96
N ASN A 117 -9.88 7.71 -3.97
CA ASN A 117 -10.09 8.23 -2.61
C ASN A 117 -9.17 7.61 -1.55
N GLU A 118 -8.52 6.48 -1.81
CA GLU A 118 -7.83 5.73 -0.75
C GLU A 118 -6.33 5.55 -0.98
N VAL A 119 -5.75 6.24 -1.95
CA VAL A 119 -4.30 6.30 -2.12
C VAL A 119 -3.67 7.00 -0.92
N ARG A 120 -2.71 6.33 -0.28
CA ARG A 120 -1.94 6.87 0.84
C ARG A 120 -0.46 6.68 0.58
N PHE A 121 0.30 7.74 0.82
CA PHE A 121 1.76 7.75 0.72
C PHE A 121 2.33 8.84 1.64
N GLU A 122 3.61 8.80 1.85
CA GLU A 122 4.35 9.79 2.62
C GLU A 122 5.53 10.28 1.78
N GLU A 123 5.81 11.56 1.85
CA GLU A 123 6.95 12.22 1.22
C GLU A 123 7.88 12.76 2.29
N ILE A 124 9.16 12.40 2.25
CA ILE A 124 10.16 12.82 3.24
C ILE A 124 11.30 13.51 2.49
N ASN A 125 11.54 14.79 2.80
CA ASN A 125 12.59 15.62 2.19
C ASN A 125 12.56 15.60 0.65
N CYS A 126 11.36 15.63 0.06
CA CYS A 126 11.19 15.58 -1.39
C CYS A 126 11.20 16.96 -2.07
N GLU A 127 11.13 18.06 -1.32
CA GLU A 127 10.97 19.43 -1.87
C GLU A 127 12.17 19.87 -2.73
N ASP A 128 13.39 19.52 -2.30
CA ASP A 128 14.65 19.87 -2.98
C ASP A 128 15.35 18.64 -3.58
N ALA A 129 14.67 17.49 -3.64
CA ALA A 129 15.26 16.22 -4.04
C ALA A 129 15.63 16.20 -5.53
N GLU A 130 16.89 15.83 -5.82
CA GLU A 130 17.37 15.54 -7.16
C GLU A 130 17.26 14.04 -7.50
N TYR A 131 17.15 13.21 -6.49
CA TYR A 131 16.98 11.76 -6.57
C TYR A 131 15.88 11.31 -5.60
N LEU A 132 15.23 10.22 -5.91
CA LEU A 132 14.15 9.69 -5.08
C LEU A 132 14.42 8.24 -4.72
N ILE A 133 14.29 7.90 -3.43
CA ILE A 133 14.15 6.52 -2.98
C ILE A 133 12.66 6.20 -2.90
N VAL A 134 12.22 5.08 -3.48
CA VAL A 134 10.86 4.58 -3.32
C VAL A 134 10.93 3.29 -2.52
N ALA A 135 10.30 3.29 -1.35
CA ALA A 135 10.39 2.16 -0.40
C ALA A 135 9.14 2.08 0.47
N PHE A 136 8.80 0.87 0.94
CA PHE A 136 7.73 0.65 1.92
C PHE A 136 8.20 -0.29 3.05
N GLY A 137 7.42 -0.41 4.11
CA GLY A 137 7.72 -1.30 5.22
C GLY A 137 9.02 -0.95 5.93
N SER A 138 9.76 -1.96 6.39
CA SER A 138 11.06 -1.77 7.03
C SER A 138 12.09 -1.13 6.10
N MET A 139 11.99 -1.38 4.77
CA MET A 139 12.88 -0.74 3.79
C MET A 139 12.71 0.78 3.72
N ALA A 140 11.51 1.32 4.00
CA ALA A 140 11.32 2.77 4.09
C ALA A 140 12.06 3.35 5.31
N ARG A 141 12.07 2.65 6.44
CA ARG A 141 12.84 3.09 7.63
C ARG A 141 14.35 3.05 7.40
N ILE A 142 14.85 1.98 6.78
CA ILE A 142 16.28 1.86 6.43
C ILE A 142 16.64 2.92 5.38
N GLY A 143 15.78 3.10 4.39
CA GLY A 143 15.91 4.12 3.36
C GLY A 143 15.93 5.54 3.92
N GLN A 144 15.18 5.82 4.98
CA GLN A 144 15.23 7.11 5.67
C GLN A 144 16.62 7.38 6.26
N LYS A 145 17.24 6.37 6.91
CA LYS A 145 18.61 6.53 7.38
C LYS A 145 19.62 6.66 6.23
N ALA A 146 19.43 5.91 5.16
CA ALA A 146 20.25 6.05 3.96
C ALA A 146 20.11 7.44 3.33
N MET A 147 18.90 8.01 3.29
CA MET A 147 18.66 9.39 2.84
C MET A 147 19.44 10.40 3.68
N GLU A 148 19.42 10.28 5.02
CA GLU A 148 20.19 11.15 5.92
C GLU A 148 21.69 11.08 5.59
N LEU A 149 22.25 9.87 5.49
CA LEU A 149 23.66 9.65 5.16
C LEU A 149 24.04 10.19 3.77
N ALA A 150 23.17 10.02 2.77
CA ALA A 150 23.38 10.57 1.45
C ALA A 150 23.38 12.12 1.46
N ARG A 151 22.47 12.72 2.21
CA ARG A 151 22.40 14.18 2.37
C ARG A 151 23.62 14.75 3.10
N GLU A 152 24.18 14.04 4.08
CA GLU A 152 25.46 14.39 4.71
C GLU A 152 26.62 14.43 3.70
N LYS A 153 26.56 13.61 2.64
CA LYS A 153 27.48 13.63 1.51
C LYS A 153 27.14 14.68 0.44
N GLY A 154 26.12 15.51 0.65
CA GLY A 154 25.67 16.53 -0.28
C GLY A 154 24.76 16.03 -1.40
N ILE A 155 24.29 14.79 -1.37
CA ILE A 155 23.38 14.20 -2.35
C ILE A 155 21.94 14.55 -1.94
N LYS A 156 21.24 15.34 -2.72
CA LYS A 156 19.84 15.72 -2.47
C LYS A 156 18.89 14.59 -2.84
N VAL A 157 18.64 13.71 -1.92
CA VAL A 157 17.71 12.58 -2.07
C VAL A 157 16.52 12.73 -1.14
N GLY A 158 15.33 12.39 -1.64
CA GLY A 158 14.09 12.31 -0.87
C GLY A 158 13.55 10.87 -0.86
N ILE A 159 12.52 10.64 -0.07
CA ILE A 159 11.81 9.35 -0.05
C ILE A 159 10.34 9.57 -0.37
N LEU A 160 9.80 8.78 -1.29
CA LEU A 160 8.38 8.56 -1.44
C LEU A 160 8.08 7.15 -0.92
N ARG A 161 7.28 7.09 0.14
CA ARG A 161 6.86 5.86 0.79
C ARG A 161 5.41 5.55 0.44
N PRO A 162 5.11 4.55 -0.39
CA PRO A 162 3.76 4.02 -0.50
C PRO A 162 3.29 3.43 0.84
N ILE A 163 2.13 3.88 1.32
CA ILE A 163 1.42 3.30 2.46
C ILE A 163 0.38 2.33 1.94
N THR A 164 -0.31 2.67 0.85
CA THR A 164 -1.11 1.73 0.09
C THR A 164 -0.29 1.15 -1.05
N LEU A 165 -0.21 -0.19 -1.12
CA LEU A 165 0.38 -0.89 -2.26
C LEU A 165 -0.68 -1.17 -3.34
N TRP A 166 -1.94 -1.26 -2.95
CA TRP A 166 -3.09 -1.07 -3.80
C TRP A 166 -4.20 -0.34 -3.00
N PRO A 167 -4.72 0.77 -3.48
CA PRO A 167 -4.35 1.49 -4.70
C PRO A 167 -2.95 2.10 -4.61
N PHE A 168 -2.15 1.97 -5.68
CA PHE A 168 -0.76 2.44 -5.71
C PHE A 168 -0.69 3.95 -5.97
N PRO A 169 0.25 4.70 -5.39
CA PRO A 169 0.38 6.14 -5.56
C PRO A 169 1.00 6.54 -6.90
N THR A 170 0.46 6.01 -7.99
CA THR A 170 0.96 6.21 -9.36
C THR A 170 1.08 7.68 -9.74
N LYS A 171 0.08 8.50 -9.39
CA LYS A 171 0.08 9.95 -9.73
C LYS A 171 1.17 10.70 -8.95
N ALA A 172 1.39 10.37 -7.68
CA ALA A 172 2.42 10.99 -6.87
C ALA A 172 3.83 10.66 -7.43
N ILE A 173 4.08 9.39 -7.74
CA ILE A 173 5.36 8.96 -8.33
C ILE A 173 5.56 9.60 -9.72
N ALA A 174 4.53 9.61 -10.57
CA ALA A 174 4.59 10.24 -11.89
C ALA A 174 4.92 11.73 -11.82
N ALA A 175 4.45 12.45 -10.78
CA ALA A 175 4.73 13.87 -10.60
C ALA A 175 6.22 14.17 -10.32
N TYR A 176 6.99 13.18 -9.88
CA TYR A 176 8.45 13.30 -9.70
C TYR A 176 9.25 12.93 -10.94
N ALA A 177 8.65 12.24 -11.91
CA ALA A 177 9.37 11.79 -13.11
C ALA A 177 10.00 12.91 -13.94
N ASP A 178 9.41 14.11 -13.90
CA ASP A 178 9.93 15.30 -14.60
C ASP A 178 10.79 16.21 -13.67
N LYS A 179 10.93 15.85 -12.38
CA LYS A 179 11.63 16.68 -11.38
C LYS A 179 12.96 16.10 -10.92
N VAL A 180 13.07 14.76 -10.87
CA VAL A 180 14.26 14.08 -10.34
C VAL A 180 15.09 13.48 -11.47
N LYS A 181 16.38 13.32 -11.24
CA LYS A 181 17.34 12.74 -12.19
C LYS A 181 17.28 11.21 -12.23
N GLY A 182 16.74 10.59 -11.18
CA GLY A 182 16.61 9.14 -11.07
C GLY A 182 15.89 8.70 -9.82
N MET A 183 15.38 7.45 -9.84
CA MET A 183 14.68 6.82 -8.73
C MET A 183 15.33 5.47 -8.41
N LEU A 184 15.62 5.23 -7.12
CA LEU A 184 16.05 3.92 -6.61
C LEU A 184 14.89 3.28 -5.86
N VAL A 185 14.38 2.15 -6.36
CA VAL A 185 13.36 1.37 -5.67
C VAL A 185 14.04 0.35 -4.78
N THR A 186 13.75 0.38 -3.48
CA THR A 186 14.40 -0.53 -2.51
C THR A 186 13.38 -1.48 -1.89
N GLU A 187 13.67 -2.78 -1.99
CA GLU A 187 12.74 -3.84 -1.60
C GLU A 187 13.45 -5.02 -0.92
N LEU A 188 12.76 -5.77 -0.05
CA LEU A 188 13.23 -7.05 0.51
C LEU A 188 12.85 -8.23 -0.38
N ASN A 189 12.97 -8.05 -1.70
CA ASN A 189 12.67 -9.05 -2.71
C ASN A 189 13.43 -8.77 -4.01
N ALA A 190 13.20 -9.56 -5.04
CA ALA A 190 13.90 -9.47 -6.34
C ALA A 190 13.35 -8.38 -7.29
N GLY A 191 12.43 -7.53 -6.80
CA GLY A 191 11.80 -6.48 -7.58
C GLY A 191 10.35 -6.82 -7.95
N GLN A 192 9.42 -6.24 -7.22
CA GLN A 192 7.97 -6.34 -7.47
C GLN A 192 7.36 -4.95 -7.57
N MET A 193 7.57 -4.08 -6.57
CA MET A 193 7.09 -2.70 -6.61
C MET A 193 7.74 -1.87 -7.71
N ILE A 194 9.00 -2.19 -8.06
CA ILE A 194 9.68 -1.48 -9.16
C ILE A 194 8.91 -1.53 -10.48
N GLU A 195 8.14 -2.58 -10.73
CA GLU A 195 7.29 -2.67 -11.93
C GLU A 195 6.22 -1.60 -11.93
N ASP A 196 5.59 -1.36 -10.76
CA ASP A 196 4.59 -0.30 -10.61
C ASP A 196 5.21 1.10 -10.71
N VAL A 197 6.41 1.28 -10.16
CA VAL A 197 7.15 2.55 -10.27
C VAL A 197 7.52 2.81 -11.73
N ARG A 198 8.06 1.82 -12.45
CA ARG A 198 8.38 1.94 -13.88
C ARG A 198 7.15 2.25 -14.73
N LEU A 199 6.03 1.61 -14.42
CA LEU A 199 4.76 1.91 -15.08
C LEU A 199 4.31 3.35 -14.80
N ALA A 200 4.45 3.82 -13.56
CA ALA A 200 4.07 5.17 -13.16
C ALA A 200 4.89 6.25 -13.89
N VAL A 201 6.20 6.09 -13.98
CA VAL A 201 7.09 7.08 -14.63
C VAL A 201 7.08 6.98 -16.16
N ASN A 202 6.59 5.86 -16.73
CA ASN A 202 6.46 5.65 -18.16
C ASN A 202 7.74 5.99 -18.97
N GLY A 203 8.89 5.58 -18.47
CA GLY A 203 10.19 5.77 -19.12
C GLY A 203 10.78 7.19 -19.08
N LYS A 204 10.14 8.15 -18.42
CA LYS A 204 10.58 9.54 -18.34
C LYS A 204 11.86 9.76 -17.52
N VAL A 205 12.09 8.89 -16.54
CA VAL A 205 13.23 8.97 -15.63
C VAL A 205 13.82 7.59 -15.41
N LYS A 206 15.12 7.51 -15.15
CA LYS A 206 15.82 6.26 -14.82
C LYS A 206 15.30 5.70 -13.52
N VAL A 207 14.92 4.40 -13.51
CA VAL A 207 14.44 3.67 -12.33
C VAL A 207 15.23 2.39 -12.19
N GLU A 208 15.96 2.26 -11.10
CA GLU A 208 16.78 1.08 -10.78
C GLU A 208 16.32 0.41 -9.49
N HIS A 209 16.65 -0.86 -9.36
CA HIS A 209 16.31 -1.68 -8.22
C HIS A 209 17.50 -1.94 -7.31
N PHE A 210 17.27 -1.87 -6.00
CA PHE A 210 18.12 -2.45 -4.97
C PHE A 210 17.28 -3.34 -4.07
N GLY A 211 17.70 -4.59 -3.89
CA GLY A 211 16.98 -5.55 -3.05
C GLY A 211 17.89 -6.56 -2.39
N ARG A 212 17.42 -7.07 -1.24
CA ARG A 212 18.04 -8.21 -0.54
C ARG A 212 17.02 -9.35 -0.45
N LEU A 213 17.49 -10.55 -0.45
CA LEU A 213 16.67 -11.77 -0.54
C LEU A 213 16.88 -12.66 0.69
N GLY A 214 15.94 -13.59 0.91
CA GLY A 214 16.10 -14.62 1.92
C GLY A 214 16.11 -14.13 3.37
N GLY A 215 15.52 -12.97 3.65
CA GLY A 215 15.44 -12.41 5.01
C GLY A 215 16.66 -11.57 5.41
N ILE A 216 17.59 -11.30 4.50
CA ILE A 216 18.70 -10.38 4.76
C ILE A 216 18.16 -8.95 4.81
N VAL A 217 18.48 -8.23 5.88
CA VAL A 217 18.18 -6.81 6.05
C VAL A 217 19.44 -6.02 5.68
N PRO A 218 19.38 -5.10 4.70
CA PRO A 218 20.54 -4.32 4.31
C PRO A 218 20.87 -3.23 5.32
N ASP A 219 22.15 -2.85 5.35
CA ASP A 219 22.58 -1.64 6.03
C ASP A 219 22.23 -0.38 5.18
N PRO A 220 22.00 0.79 5.83
CA PRO A 220 21.75 2.04 5.11
C PRO A 220 22.84 2.41 4.10
N ASP A 221 24.11 2.15 4.41
CA ASP A 221 25.25 2.40 3.51
C ASP A 221 25.18 1.60 2.20
N GLU A 222 24.62 0.40 2.23
CA GLU A 222 24.40 -0.40 1.01
C GLU A 222 23.41 0.31 0.07
N ILE A 223 22.38 0.95 0.61
CA ILE A 223 21.42 1.72 -0.18
C ILE A 223 22.07 2.98 -0.77
N VAL A 224 22.90 3.68 0.03
CA VAL A 224 23.66 4.83 -0.45
C VAL A 224 24.58 4.43 -1.60
N THR A 225 25.33 3.34 -1.42
CA THR A 225 26.22 2.79 -2.47
C THR A 225 25.43 2.44 -3.74
N ALA A 226 24.29 1.78 -3.59
CA ALA A 226 23.43 1.45 -4.72
C ALA A 226 22.88 2.70 -5.44
N LEU A 227 22.54 3.76 -4.70
CA LEU A 227 22.12 5.04 -5.27
C LEU A 227 23.25 5.67 -6.08
N GLU A 228 24.47 5.73 -5.53
CA GLU A 228 25.64 6.28 -6.19
C GLU A 228 26.00 5.49 -7.47
N GLU A 229 26.00 4.16 -7.41
CA GLU A 229 26.44 3.33 -8.52
C GLU A 229 25.40 3.15 -9.63
N LYS A 230 24.13 3.02 -9.26
CA LYS A 230 23.07 2.67 -10.22
C LYS A 230 22.33 3.88 -10.77
N ILE A 231 22.29 4.97 -10.01
CA ILE A 231 21.50 6.15 -10.39
C ILE A 231 22.38 7.35 -10.74
N ILE A 232 23.41 7.66 -9.92
CA ILE A 232 24.18 8.91 -10.05
C ILE A 232 25.28 8.75 -11.09
N LYS A 233 26.00 7.63 -11.12
CA LYS A 233 27.00 7.31 -12.18
C LYS A 233 26.30 6.85 -13.46
#